data_ee30c54b049ca1df94af17f3cb0d32a8
#
_entry.id   ee30c54b049ca1df94af17f3cb0d32a8
#
_cell.length_a   1.000
_cell.length_b   1.000
_cell.length_c   1.000
_cell.angle_alpha   90.00
_cell.angle_beta   90.00
_cell.angle_gamma   90.00
#
_symmetry.space_group_name_H-M   'P 1'
#
loop_
_entity.id
_entity.type
_entity.pdbx_description
1 polymer ?
#
loop_
_entity_poly.entity_id
_entity_poly.type
_entity_poly.pdbx_seq_one_letter_code
_entity_poly.pdbx_strand_id
1 'polypeptide(L)'
;MASKILNRAPGMAGQLLLKLRDASRHEDRAAFRWNMQRMGRELGSALAQSWPMAKATCTTPLGTATEDIPAHQPVMACILRAAMPLHQGVLDVW
;
A
#
# COMPACT_ATOMS: atom_id res chain seq x y z
N MET A 1 19.68 0.32 8.23
CA MET A 1 18.36 0.45 7.58
C MET A 1 17.27 0.35 8.65
N ALA A 2 16.38 1.33 8.70
CA ALA A 2 15.26 1.30 9.63
C ALA A 2 14.16 0.39 9.09
N SER A 3 13.54 -0.41 9.97
CA SER A 3 12.38 -1.20 9.62
C SER A 3 11.14 -0.66 10.34
N LYS A 4 9.98 -0.77 9.70
CA LYS A 4 8.71 -0.31 10.23
C LYS A 4 7.70 -1.45 10.23
N ILE A 5 7.03 -1.64 11.36
CA ILE A 5 5.96 -2.63 11.50
C ILE A 5 4.63 -1.88 11.56
N LEU A 6 3.82 -1.99 10.50
CA LEU A 6 2.63 -1.16 10.31
C LEU A 6 1.60 -1.30 11.42
N ASN A 7 1.36 -2.51 11.90
CA ASN A 7 0.30 -2.74 12.89
C ASN A 7 0.68 -2.33 14.31
N ARG A 8 1.90 -1.85 14.53
CA ARG A 8 2.31 -1.31 15.84
C ARG A 8 1.89 0.15 16.05
N ALA A 9 1.51 0.85 14.98
CA ALA A 9 0.94 2.17 15.06
C ALA A 9 -0.59 2.09 14.87
N PRO A 10 -1.38 2.98 15.49
CA PRO A 10 -2.82 3.02 15.24
C PRO A 10 -3.12 3.23 13.75
N GLY A 11 -4.09 2.47 13.22
CA GLY A 11 -4.47 2.59 11.82
C GLY A 11 -5.20 1.37 11.29
N MET A 12 -5.52 1.39 10.01
CA MET A 12 -6.29 0.34 9.35
C MET A 12 -5.53 -0.98 9.18
N ALA A 13 -4.19 -0.95 9.22
CA ALA A 13 -3.39 -2.15 9.08
C ALA A 13 -3.68 -3.19 10.16
N GLY A 14 -3.92 -2.77 11.39
CA GLY A 14 -4.30 -3.66 12.49
C GLY A 14 -5.62 -4.36 12.25
N GLN A 15 -6.63 -3.63 11.78
CA GLN A 15 -7.94 -4.19 11.45
C GLN A 15 -7.86 -5.21 10.32
N LEU A 16 -7.11 -4.88 9.27
CA LEU A 16 -6.90 -5.80 8.13
C LEU A 16 -6.15 -7.05 8.58
N LEU A 17 -5.15 -6.90 9.43
CA LEU A 17 -4.39 -8.03 9.94
C LEU A 17 -5.26 -8.98 10.76
N LEU A 18 -6.15 -8.45 11.60
CA LEU A 18 -7.12 -9.28 12.33
C LEU A 18 -7.99 -10.09 11.38
N LYS A 19 -8.52 -9.45 10.34
CA LYS A 19 -9.35 -10.13 9.33
C LYS A 19 -8.60 -11.24 8.61
N LEU A 20 -7.33 -11.01 8.30
CA LEU A 20 -6.49 -11.99 7.61
C LEU A 20 -6.10 -13.17 8.51
N ARG A 21 -5.94 -12.93 9.81
CA ARG A 21 -5.53 -13.95 10.78
C ARG A 21 -6.69 -14.74 11.36
N ASP A 22 -7.91 -14.26 11.23
CA ASP A 22 -9.10 -14.90 11.79
C ASP A 22 -9.43 -16.17 11.03
N ALA A 23 -9.21 -17.32 11.66
CA ALA A 23 -9.42 -18.63 11.06
C ALA A 23 -10.88 -18.85 10.63
N SER A 24 -11.85 -18.23 11.32
CA SER A 24 -13.27 -18.36 10.97
C SER A 24 -13.63 -17.71 9.63
N ARG A 25 -12.75 -16.85 9.10
CA ARG A 25 -12.97 -16.13 7.84
C ARG A 25 -12.22 -16.75 6.66
N HIS A 26 -11.39 -17.76 6.88
CA HIS A 26 -10.53 -18.31 5.83
C HIS A 26 -11.30 -19.06 4.74
N GLU A 27 -12.54 -19.48 5.00
CA GLU A 27 -13.39 -20.13 4.01
C GLU A 27 -13.87 -19.15 2.93
N ASP A 28 -14.00 -17.87 3.27
CA ASP A 28 -14.32 -16.82 2.30
C ASP A 28 -13.06 -16.36 1.58
N ARG A 29 -12.73 -17.08 0.51
CA ARG A 29 -11.50 -16.85 -0.25
C ARG A 29 -11.49 -15.49 -0.96
N ALA A 30 -12.65 -15.03 -1.41
CA ALA A 30 -12.76 -13.73 -2.07
C ALA A 30 -12.48 -12.60 -1.09
N ALA A 31 -13.06 -12.66 0.12
CA ALA A 31 -12.80 -11.68 1.16
C ALA A 31 -11.33 -11.71 1.60
N PHE A 32 -10.73 -12.89 1.73
CA PHE A 32 -9.32 -13.03 2.08
C PHE A 32 -8.42 -12.33 1.05
N ARG A 33 -8.64 -12.59 -0.24
CA ARG A 33 -7.89 -11.95 -1.31
C ARG A 33 -8.06 -10.44 -1.31
N TRP A 34 -9.29 -9.97 -1.13
CA TRP A 34 -9.59 -8.55 -1.06
C TRP A 34 -8.87 -7.87 0.10
N ASN A 35 -8.85 -8.50 1.27
CA ASN A 35 -8.16 -7.96 2.44
C ASN A 35 -6.63 -7.96 2.24
N MET A 36 -6.08 -8.95 1.54
CA MET A 36 -4.66 -8.95 1.16
C MET A 36 -4.34 -7.78 0.23
N GLN A 37 -5.20 -7.49 -0.74
CA GLN A 37 -5.02 -6.35 -1.64
C GLN A 37 -5.08 -5.03 -0.88
N ARG A 38 -6.02 -4.90 0.06
CA ARG A 38 -6.11 -3.71 0.93
C ARG A 38 -4.86 -3.55 1.78
N MET A 39 -4.32 -4.64 2.31
CA MET A 39 -3.06 -4.60 3.05
C MET A 39 -1.91 -4.15 2.15
N GLY A 40 -1.89 -4.55 0.89
CA GLY A 40 -0.93 -4.08 -0.09
C GLY A 40 -0.99 -2.57 -0.29
N ARG A 41 -2.18 -1.99 -0.30
CA ARG A 41 -2.36 -0.53 -0.37
C ARG A 41 -1.76 0.15 0.85
N GLU A 42 -1.99 -0.40 2.04
CA GLU A 42 -1.40 0.15 3.28
C GLU A 42 0.12 0.10 3.24
N LEU A 43 0.70 -1.02 2.78
CA LEU A 43 2.14 -1.17 2.66
C LEU A 43 2.72 -0.21 1.62
N GLY A 44 2.07 -0.07 0.46
CA GLY A 44 2.50 0.84 -0.59
C GLY A 44 2.49 2.29 -0.14
N SER A 45 1.44 2.71 0.57
CA SER A 45 1.35 4.06 1.13
C SER A 45 2.42 4.32 2.19
N ALA A 46 2.69 3.33 3.05
CA ALA A 46 3.72 3.45 4.08
C ALA A 46 5.11 3.55 3.46
N LEU A 47 5.38 2.79 2.40
CA LEU A 47 6.64 2.87 1.67
C LEU A 47 6.85 4.26 1.08
N ALA A 48 5.80 4.86 0.53
CA ALA A 48 5.85 6.18 -0.06
C ALA A 48 6.29 7.26 0.94
N GLN A 49 5.95 7.10 2.22
CA GLN A 49 6.33 8.05 3.27
C GLN A 49 7.83 8.18 3.48
N SER A 50 8.60 7.13 3.18
CA SER A 50 10.05 7.12 3.29
C SER A 50 10.77 7.16 1.94
N TRP A 51 10.02 7.27 0.85
CA TRP A 51 10.56 7.27 -0.51
C TRP A 51 11.08 8.66 -0.88
N PRO A 52 12.16 8.76 -1.69
CA PRO A 52 12.61 10.05 -2.19
C PRO A 52 11.54 10.78 -2.98
N MET A 53 11.34 12.06 -2.68
CA MET A 53 10.31 12.89 -3.30
C MET A 53 10.93 13.98 -4.16
N ALA A 54 10.16 14.45 -5.15
CA ALA A 54 10.49 15.59 -6.01
C ALA A 54 9.28 16.49 -6.12
N LYS A 55 9.52 17.78 -6.37
CA LYS A 55 8.43 18.73 -6.59
C LYS A 55 7.87 18.57 -8.00
N ALA A 56 6.56 18.51 -8.12
CA ALA A 56 5.85 18.54 -9.39
C ALA A 56 4.84 19.66 -9.39
N THR A 57 4.68 20.31 -10.54
CA THR A 57 3.82 21.48 -10.69
C THR A 57 2.81 21.22 -11.79
N CYS A 58 1.58 21.64 -11.56
CA CYS A 58 0.53 21.60 -12.58
C CYS A 58 -0.22 22.93 -12.64
N THR A 59 -0.90 23.17 -13.76
CA THR A 59 -1.80 24.29 -13.91
C THR A 59 -3.21 23.85 -13.58
N THR A 60 -3.84 24.55 -12.62
CA THR A 60 -5.23 24.32 -12.23
C THR A 60 -6.09 25.48 -12.71
N PRO A 61 -7.43 25.39 -12.68
CA PRO A 61 -8.29 26.52 -13.00
C PRO A 61 -8.08 27.75 -12.13
N LEU A 62 -7.51 27.59 -10.94
CA LEU A 62 -7.27 28.70 -10.00
C LEU A 62 -5.81 29.16 -9.96
N GLY A 63 -4.92 28.56 -10.75
CA GLY A 63 -3.51 28.92 -10.78
C GLY A 63 -2.59 27.71 -10.79
N THR A 64 -1.36 27.89 -10.35
CA THR A 64 -0.35 26.81 -10.31
C THR A 64 -0.37 26.12 -8.96
N ALA A 65 -0.37 24.78 -8.97
CA ALA A 65 -0.25 23.96 -7.78
C ALA A 65 1.05 23.15 -7.80
N THR A 66 1.67 23.01 -6.65
CA THR A 66 2.93 22.27 -6.48
C THR A 66 2.74 21.23 -5.38
N GLU A 67 3.12 19.99 -5.66
CA GLU A 67 3.04 18.88 -4.70
C GLU A 67 4.32 18.06 -4.71
N ASP A 68 4.55 17.37 -3.61
CA ASP A 68 5.60 16.37 -3.52
C ASP A 68 5.10 15.05 -4.11
N ILE A 69 5.83 14.52 -5.07
CA ILE A 69 5.54 13.22 -5.67
C ILE A 69 6.78 12.32 -5.58
N PRO A 70 6.63 11.00 -5.71
CA PRO A 70 7.79 10.11 -5.77
C PRO A 70 8.76 10.55 -6.86
N ALA A 71 10.05 10.69 -6.51
CA ALA A 71 11.08 11.11 -7.45
C ALA A 71 11.30 10.10 -8.58
N HIS A 72 11.02 8.82 -8.31
CA HIS A 72 11.09 7.73 -9.28
C HIS A 72 10.18 6.59 -8.81
N GLN A 73 9.80 5.73 -9.75
CA GLN A 73 8.98 4.56 -9.44
C GLN A 73 9.84 3.43 -8.92
N PRO A 74 9.37 2.67 -7.91
CA PRO A 74 10.06 1.46 -7.48
C PRO A 74 9.91 0.35 -8.51
N VAL A 75 10.89 -0.54 -8.57
CA VAL A 75 10.76 -1.80 -9.28
C VAL A 75 10.17 -2.81 -8.31
N MET A 76 9.03 -3.39 -8.67
CA MET A 76 8.34 -4.36 -7.83
C MET A 76 8.53 -5.77 -8.36
N ALA A 77 8.94 -6.69 -7.47
CA ALA A 77 9.05 -8.12 -7.77
C ALA A 77 8.00 -8.87 -6.94
N CYS A 78 7.42 -9.90 -7.54
CA CYS A 78 6.34 -10.66 -6.95
C CYS A 78 6.65 -12.16 -7.03
N ILE A 79 6.58 -12.84 -5.89
CA ILE A 79 6.71 -14.30 -5.85
C ILE A 79 5.33 -14.90 -6.12
N LEU A 80 5.20 -15.47 -7.30
CA LEU A 80 3.94 -16.07 -7.76
C LEU A 80 3.68 -17.39 -7.02
N ARG A 81 2.42 -17.72 -6.78
CA ARG A 81 1.21 -16.89 -7.06
C ARG A 81 0.66 -16.24 -5.79
N ALA A 82 1.07 -16.69 -4.63
CA ALA A 82 0.50 -16.27 -3.35
C ALA A 82 0.59 -14.76 -3.12
N ALA A 83 1.64 -14.12 -3.62
CA ALA A 83 1.86 -12.69 -3.45
C ALA A 83 1.01 -11.80 -4.37
N MET A 84 0.28 -12.36 -5.34
CA MET A 84 -0.47 -11.58 -6.34
C MET A 84 -1.43 -10.56 -5.74
N PRO A 85 -2.31 -10.90 -4.77
CA PRO A 85 -3.23 -9.90 -4.22
C PRO A 85 -2.51 -8.76 -3.51
N LEU A 86 -1.48 -9.07 -2.73
CA LEU A 86 -0.68 -8.06 -2.03
C LEU A 86 0.02 -7.14 -3.04
N HIS A 87 0.63 -7.72 -4.06
CA HIS A 87 1.30 -7.01 -5.14
C HIS A 87 0.33 -6.06 -5.85
N GLN A 88 -0.87 -6.53 -6.18
CA GLN A 88 -1.90 -5.71 -6.80
C GLN A 88 -2.26 -4.50 -5.93
N GLY A 89 -2.35 -4.70 -4.63
CA GLY A 89 -2.62 -3.61 -3.69
C GLY A 89 -1.53 -2.54 -3.69
N VAL A 90 -0.26 -2.95 -3.73
CA VAL A 90 0.85 -2.00 -3.85
C VAL A 90 0.78 -1.22 -5.15
N LEU A 91 0.48 -1.91 -6.26
CA LEU A 91 0.32 -1.26 -7.58
C LEU A 91 -0.84 -0.25 -7.62
N ASP A 92 -1.88 -0.46 -6.81
CA ASP A 92 -3.03 0.45 -6.76
C ASP A 92 -2.65 1.87 -6.26
N VAL A 93 -1.58 2.01 -5.49
CA VAL A 93 -1.17 3.30 -4.92
C VAL A 93 0.09 3.87 -5.56
N TRP A 94 0.81 3.08 -6.32
CA TRP A 94 2.01 3.48 -7.06
C TRP A 94 1.71 3.56 -8.58
#